data_c826d10def9d2cc30e5a01517e247347
#
_entry.id   c826d10def9d2cc30e5a01517e247347
#
_cell.length_a   1.000
_cell.length_b   1.000
_cell.length_c   1.000
_cell.angle_alpha   90.00
_cell.angle_beta   90.00
_cell.angle_gamma   90.00
#
_symmetry.space_group_name_H-M   'P 1'
#
loop_
_entity.id
_entity.type
_entity.pdbx_description
1 polymer ?
#
loop_
_entity_poly.entity_id
_entity_poly.type
_entity_poly.pdbx_seq_one_letter_code
_entity_poly.pdbx_strand_id
1 'polypeptide(L)'
;MSEQLVFKFPFKTNYLKQDFYVSENNFNAYKLIESWPKWPSRLINIFGPQGCGKTHLINILNTKIQCIIVPATKVDEKILNNYKLKECLAIDNFENNIDEKLFYSVINMAYQDNKYLIISSSVSVKKMNVALKDLASRLKNFIDIGIDLPTDDLLRVILTKNFSDKQIKISKKNIDYVLKHIDRSYEKISTFTSSIDHLSLSKAQPISLH
;
A
#
# COMPACT_ATOMS: atom_id res chain seq x y z
N MET A 1 -38.31 -13.15 8.93
CA MET A 1 -37.52 -11.90 9.10
C MET A 1 -36.96 -11.57 7.73
N SER A 2 -37.36 -10.44 7.16
CA SER A 2 -36.84 -10.01 5.86
C SER A 2 -35.39 -9.59 6.03
N GLU A 3 -34.45 -10.27 5.34
CA GLU A 3 -33.07 -9.83 5.26
C GLU A 3 -33.03 -8.48 4.52
N GLN A 4 -32.46 -7.47 5.18
CA GLN A 4 -32.28 -6.17 4.58
C GLN A 4 -31.16 -6.27 3.51
N LEU A 5 -31.50 -5.96 2.25
CA LEU A 5 -30.53 -5.91 1.16
C LEU A 5 -29.52 -4.78 1.42
N VAL A 6 -28.26 -5.16 1.62
CA VAL A 6 -27.15 -4.22 1.79
C VAL A 6 -26.69 -3.76 0.42
N PHE A 7 -26.94 -2.50 0.08
CA PHE A 7 -26.39 -1.89 -1.14
C PHE A 7 -24.87 -1.69 -0.96
N LYS A 8 -24.08 -2.40 -1.76
CA LYS A 8 -22.63 -2.17 -1.83
C LYS A 8 -22.36 -0.96 -2.71
N PHE A 9 -22.21 0.22 -2.10
CA PHE A 9 -21.57 1.33 -2.80
C PHE A 9 -20.06 1.03 -2.93
N PRO A 10 -19.45 1.26 -4.11
CA PRO A 10 -18.01 1.13 -4.25
C PRO A 10 -17.33 2.19 -3.36
N PHE A 11 -16.86 1.76 -2.20
CA PHE A 11 -16.14 2.63 -1.27
C PHE A 11 -14.78 2.95 -1.90
N LYS A 12 -14.63 4.17 -2.39
CA LYS A 12 -13.36 4.64 -2.94
C LYS A 12 -12.49 5.06 -1.76
N THR A 13 -11.48 4.28 -1.44
CA THR A 13 -10.52 4.61 -0.38
C THR A 13 -9.86 5.94 -0.69
N ASN A 14 -10.05 6.93 0.18
CA ASN A 14 -9.35 8.21 0.10
C ASN A 14 -7.99 8.05 0.79
N TYR A 15 -6.90 8.31 0.04
CA TYR A 15 -5.53 8.26 0.54
C TYR A 15 -5.05 9.66 0.90
N LEU A 16 -5.70 10.31 1.88
CA LEU A 16 -5.26 11.63 2.33
C LEU A 16 -4.02 11.51 3.21
N LYS A 17 -3.10 12.46 3.10
CA LYS A 17 -1.88 12.50 3.92
C LYS A 17 -2.17 12.45 5.42
N GLN A 18 -3.19 13.16 5.87
CA GLN A 18 -3.65 13.20 7.26
C GLN A 18 -4.16 11.84 7.77
N ASP A 19 -4.48 10.93 6.87
CA ASP A 19 -4.97 9.59 7.17
C ASP A 19 -3.85 8.56 7.30
N PHE A 20 -2.61 8.95 7.01
CA PHE A 20 -1.46 8.08 7.17
C PHE A 20 -0.86 8.24 8.56
N TYR A 21 -0.98 7.21 9.39
CA TYR A 21 -0.37 7.22 10.72
C TYR A 21 1.10 6.84 10.66
N VAL A 22 1.98 7.76 11.05
CA VAL A 22 3.42 7.53 11.09
C VAL A 22 3.80 6.87 12.41
N SER A 23 4.52 5.75 12.34
CA SER A 23 5.05 4.99 13.47
C SER A 23 6.50 4.59 13.17
N GLU A 24 7.20 4.03 14.14
CA GLU A 24 8.58 3.53 13.96
C GLU A 24 8.67 2.56 12.77
N ASN A 25 7.67 1.71 12.59
CA ASN A 25 7.61 0.67 11.56
C ASN A 25 7.58 1.20 10.12
N ASN A 26 7.07 2.41 9.90
CA ASN A 26 6.91 3.02 8.58
C ASN A 26 7.62 4.37 8.44
N PHE A 27 8.28 4.84 9.50
CA PHE A 27 8.90 6.17 9.56
C PHE A 27 9.87 6.43 8.42
N ASN A 28 10.75 5.48 8.11
CA ASN A 28 11.74 5.62 7.05
C ASN A 28 11.10 5.74 5.67
N ALA A 29 10.06 4.95 5.40
CA ALA A 29 9.31 5.01 4.16
C ALA A 29 8.56 6.35 4.03
N TYR A 30 7.90 6.81 5.09
CA TYR A 30 7.24 8.10 5.12
C TYR A 30 8.23 9.26 4.94
N LYS A 31 9.36 9.25 5.66
CA LYS A 31 10.41 10.27 5.56
C LYS A 31 11.00 10.34 4.15
N LEU A 32 11.19 9.20 3.48
CA LEU A 32 11.64 9.20 2.08
C LEU A 32 10.64 9.92 1.19
N ILE A 33 9.34 9.56 1.26
CA ILE A 33 8.29 10.22 0.48
C ILE A 33 8.23 11.74 0.75
N GLU A 34 8.38 12.13 2.02
CA GLU A 34 8.37 13.56 2.38
C GLU A 34 9.61 14.31 1.87
N SER A 35 10.75 13.65 1.73
CA SER A 35 12.00 14.27 1.30
C SER A 35 12.07 14.54 -0.22
N TRP A 36 11.10 14.07 -1.01
CA TRP A 36 11.08 14.38 -2.44
C TRP A 36 11.12 15.89 -2.68
N PRO A 37 11.90 16.43 -3.65
CA PRO A 37 12.68 15.73 -4.68
C PRO A 37 14.11 15.35 -4.29
N LYS A 38 14.52 15.52 -3.03
CA LYS A 38 15.89 15.27 -2.55
C LYS A 38 16.15 13.78 -2.33
N TRP A 39 15.77 12.94 -3.28
CA TRP A 39 16.01 11.51 -3.21
C TRP A 39 17.42 11.12 -3.66
N PRO A 40 18.06 10.16 -3.00
CA PRO A 40 19.40 9.69 -3.38
C PRO A 40 19.39 8.82 -4.66
N SER A 41 18.22 8.33 -5.10
CA SER A 41 18.03 7.58 -6.33
C SER A 41 16.65 7.86 -6.91
N ARG A 42 16.50 7.64 -8.21
CA ARG A 42 15.22 7.72 -8.90
C ARG A 42 14.46 6.38 -8.93
N LEU A 43 15.14 5.29 -8.53
CA LEU A 43 14.55 3.96 -8.44
C LEU A 43 14.32 3.62 -6.98
N ILE A 44 13.06 3.54 -6.58
CA ILE A 44 12.65 3.28 -5.20
C ILE A 44 11.77 2.03 -5.15
N ASN A 45 12.07 1.15 -4.21
CA ASN A 45 11.20 0.05 -3.84
C ASN A 45 10.73 0.23 -2.39
N ILE A 46 9.42 0.32 -2.19
CA ILE A 46 8.77 0.29 -0.89
C ILE A 46 8.21 -1.11 -0.70
N PHE A 47 8.75 -1.87 0.24
CA PHE A 47 8.32 -3.25 0.45
C PHE A 47 7.84 -3.48 1.89
N GLY A 48 6.99 -4.48 2.05
CA GLY A 48 6.44 -4.84 3.35
C GLY A 48 5.14 -5.63 3.24
N PRO A 49 4.57 -6.06 4.37
CA PRO A 49 3.38 -6.89 4.39
C PRO A 49 2.18 -6.24 3.73
N GLN A 50 1.19 -7.05 3.37
CA GLN A 50 -0.06 -6.56 2.80
C GLN A 50 -0.79 -5.64 3.79
N GLY A 51 -1.36 -4.54 3.29
CA GLY A 51 -2.09 -3.56 4.11
C GLY A 51 -1.21 -2.58 4.89
N CYS A 52 0.12 -2.67 4.86
CA CYS A 52 1.02 -1.80 5.63
C CYS A 52 1.10 -0.33 5.14
N GLY A 53 0.34 0.04 4.11
CA GLY A 53 0.24 1.43 3.65
C GLY A 53 1.12 1.80 2.44
N LYS A 54 1.71 0.84 1.71
CA LYS A 54 2.54 1.10 0.50
C LYS A 54 1.79 1.93 -0.54
N THR A 55 0.59 1.48 -0.91
CA THR A 55 -0.28 2.20 -1.86
C THR A 55 -0.64 3.61 -1.34
N HIS A 56 -0.82 3.77 -0.02
CA HIS A 56 -1.08 5.08 0.57
C HIS A 56 0.11 6.02 0.40
N LEU A 57 1.34 5.53 0.66
CA LEU A 57 2.57 6.32 0.45
C LEU A 57 2.76 6.73 -1.02
N ILE A 58 2.45 5.84 -1.98
CA ILE A 58 2.46 6.17 -3.41
C ILE A 58 1.46 7.30 -3.72
N ASN A 59 0.26 7.26 -3.13
CA ASN A 59 -0.73 8.31 -3.34
C ASN A 59 -0.32 9.64 -2.67
N ILE A 60 0.32 9.62 -1.51
CA ILE A 60 0.93 10.83 -0.92
C ILE A 60 2.00 11.41 -1.86
N LEU A 61 2.87 10.56 -2.42
CA LEU A 61 3.86 11.01 -3.40
C LEU A 61 3.18 11.64 -4.64
N ASN A 62 2.09 11.05 -5.11
CA ASN A 62 1.35 11.56 -6.27
C ASN A 62 0.78 12.97 -6.06
N THR A 63 0.64 13.45 -4.83
CA THR A 63 0.29 14.87 -4.56
C THR A 63 1.46 15.82 -4.78
N LYS A 64 2.69 15.31 -4.80
CA LYS A 64 3.92 16.09 -4.97
C LYS A 64 4.46 16.04 -6.39
N ILE A 65 4.34 14.88 -7.04
CA ILE A 65 4.72 14.64 -8.43
C ILE A 65 3.65 13.78 -9.10
N GLN A 66 3.14 14.22 -10.24
CA GLN A 66 2.12 13.46 -10.96
C GLN A 66 2.69 12.15 -11.50
N CYS A 67 2.39 11.05 -10.79
CA CYS A 67 2.77 9.71 -11.19
C CYS A 67 1.67 9.04 -12.03
N ILE A 68 2.09 8.22 -13.00
CA ILE A 68 1.21 7.15 -13.49
C ILE A 68 1.22 6.06 -12.42
N ILE A 69 0.08 5.81 -11.78
CA ILE A 69 -0.06 4.73 -10.80
C ILE A 69 -0.78 3.57 -11.47
N VAL A 70 -0.14 2.40 -11.50
CA VAL A 70 -0.66 1.23 -12.19
C VAL A 70 -0.37 -0.04 -11.36
N PRO A 71 -1.34 -0.95 -11.19
CA PRO A 71 -1.04 -2.25 -10.62
C PRO A 71 -0.13 -3.05 -11.56
N ALA A 72 0.79 -3.83 -11.00
CA ALA A 72 1.78 -4.59 -11.76
C ALA A 72 1.15 -5.47 -12.85
N THR A 73 -0.04 -6.02 -12.59
CA THR A 73 -0.81 -6.85 -13.55
C THR A 73 -1.31 -6.11 -14.78
N LYS A 74 -1.25 -4.77 -14.80
CA LYS A 74 -1.70 -3.93 -15.91
C LYS A 74 -0.55 -3.18 -16.60
N VAL A 75 0.70 -3.52 -16.27
CA VAL A 75 1.87 -2.94 -16.94
C VAL A 75 2.01 -3.60 -18.31
N ASP A 76 1.93 -2.78 -19.35
CA ASP A 76 2.04 -3.17 -20.76
C ASP A 76 2.83 -2.11 -21.56
N GLU A 77 2.98 -2.33 -22.86
CA GLU A 77 3.66 -1.38 -23.76
C GLU A 77 2.96 -0.01 -23.84
N LYS A 78 1.64 0.04 -23.61
CA LYS A 78 0.91 1.33 -23.60
C LYS A 78 1.31 2.15 -22.38
N ILE A 79 1.48 1.51 -21.22
CA ILE A 79 1.99 2.16 -20.01
C ILE A 79 3.41 2.67 -20.25
N LEU A 80 4.26 1.90 -20.93
CA LEU A 80 5.62 2.31 -21.27
C LEU A 80 5.60 3.58 -22.16
N ASN A 81 4.72 3.63 -23.16
CA ASN A 81 4.56 4.81 -24.02
C ASN A 81 4.03 6.03 -23.25
N ASN A 82 3.10 5.84 -22.33
CA ASN A 82 2.59 6.92 -21.47
C ASN A 82 3.69 7.42 -20.52
N TYR A 83 4.54 6.54 -20.02
CA TYR A 83 5.65 6.90 -19.13
C TYR A 83 6.68 7.79 -19.85
N LYS A 84 6.84 7.68 -21.17
CA LYS A 84 7.67 8.63 -21.95
C LYS A 84 7.23 10.08 -21.75
N LEU A 85 5.95 10.32 -21.54
CA LEU A 85 5.35 11.65 -21.42
C LEU A 85 5.24 12.16 -19.97
N LYS A 86 5.59 11.33 -18.98
CA LYS A 86 5.48 11.64 -17.55
C LYS A 86 6.81 11.47 -16.85
N GLU A 87 6.99 12.15 -15.73
CA GLU A 87 8.23 12.10 -14.94
C GLU A 87 8.28 10.91 -13.96
N CYS A 88 7.11 10.37 -13.62
CA CYS A 88 7.00 9.34 -12.59
C CYS A 88 6.07 8.21 -13.01
N LEU A 89 6.53 6.98 -12.78
CA LEU A 89 5.73 5.75 -12.83
C LEU A 89 5.78 5.07 -11.47
N ALA A 90 4.62 4.73 -10.93
CA ALA A 90 4.48 3.94 -9.72
C ALA A 90 3.81 2.61 -10.07
N ILE A 91 4.52 1.50 -9.88
CA ILE A 91 4.01 0.14 -10.09
C ILE A 91 3.62 -0.41 -8.72
N ASP A 92 2.32 -0.61 -8.52
CA ASP A 92 1.78 -1.10 -7.25
C ASP A 92 1.55 -2.61 -7.27
N ASN A 93 1.78 -3.27 -6.12
CA ASN A 93 1.64 -4.72 -5.92
C ASN A 93 2.49 -5.55 -6.90
N PHE A 94 3.77 -5.22 -6.99
CA PHE A 94 4.73 -5.98 -7.80
C PHE A 94 5.16 -7.26 -7.07
N GLU A 95 4.96 -8.41 -7.73
CA GLU A 95 5.29 -9.74 -7.22
C GLU A 95 6.00 -10.58 -8.28
N ASN A 96 6.88 -9.96 -9.08
CA ASN A 96 7.54 -10.57 -10.24
C ASN A 96 6.54 -11.12 -11.30
N ASN A 97 5.44 -10.40 -11.48
CA ASN A 97 4.32 -10.76 -12.36
C ASN A 97 4.26 -9.90 -13.63
N ILE A 98 5.37 -9.24 -13.97
CA ILE A 98 5.55 -8.49 -15.21
C ILE A 98 6.55 -9.26 -16.09
N ASP A 99 6.36 -9.25 -17.40
CA ASP A 99 7.37 -9.75 -18.33
C ASP A 99 8.74 -9.09 -18.06
N GLU A 100 9.78 -9.89 -17.89
CA GLU A 100 11.10 -9.40 -17.48
C GLU A 100 11.72 -8.44 -18.49
N LYS A 101 11.47 -8.63 -19.81
CA LYS A 101 12.00 -7.75 -20.86
C LYS A 101 11.29 -6.41 -20.83
N LEU A 102 9.97 -6.42 -20.64
CA LEU A 102 9.17 -5.21 -20.49
C LEU A 102 9.61 -4.43 -19.23
N PHE A 103 9.78 -5.12 -18.12
CA PHE A 103 10.21 -4.50 -16.87
C PHE A 103 11.63 -3.92 -16.97
N TYR A 104 12.54 -4.63 -17.62
CA TYR A 104 13.87 -4.13 -17.94
C TYR A 104 13.83 -2.85 -18.79
N SER A 105 12.92 -2.81 -19.78
CA SER A 105 12.72 -1.62 -20.61
C SER A 105 12.19 -0.43 -19.81
N VAL A 106 11.26 -0.66 -18.84
CA VAL A 106 10.77 0.37 -17.91
C VAL A 106 11.92 0.95 -17.08
N ILE A 107 12.78 0.10 -16.52
CA ILE A 107 13.92 0.53 -15.70
C ILE A 107 14.91 1.33 -16.54
N ASN A 108 15.23 0.84 -17.75
CA ASN A 108 16.15 1.54 -18.64
C ASN A 108 15.64 2.92 -19.03
N MET A 109 14.35 3.05 -19.33
CA MET A 109 13.73 4.34 -19.61
C MET A 109 13.86 5.29 -18.39
N ALA A 110 13.64 4.80 -17.17
CA ALA A 110 13.83 5.60 -15.96
C ALA A 110 15.26 6.16 -15.87
N TYR A 111 16.26 5.36 -16.22
CA TYR A 111 17.66 5.80 -16.24
C TYR A 111 17.96 6.79 -17.38
N GLN A 112 17.60 6.44 -18.60
CA GLN A 112 17.96 7.22 -19.78
C GLN A 112 17.30 8.60 -19.78
N ASP A 113 16.04 8.64 -19.39
CA ASP A 113 15.23 9.86 -19.42
C ASP A 113 15.19 10.59 -18.07
N ASN A 114 16.01 10.18 -17.09
CA ASN A 114 16.04 10.77 -15.74
C ASN A 114 14.69 10.79 -15.03
N LYS A 115 13.88 9.75 -15.18
CA LYS A 115 12.54 9.63 -14.61
C LYS A 115 12.51 8.87 -13.30
N TYR A 116 11.46 9.06 -12.50
CA TYR A 116 11.24 8.33 -11.27
C TYR A 116 10.47 7.05 -11.51
N LEU A 117 10.95 5.95 -10.93
CA LEU A 117 10.25 4.67 -10.90
C LEU A 117 10.13 4.21 -9.45
N ILE A 118 8.89 4.08 -9.00
CA ILE A 118 8.55 3.60 -7.66
C ILE A 118 7.86 2.25 -7.79
N ILE A 119 8.26 1.30 -6.96
CA ILE A 119 7.66 -0.03 -6.92
C ILE A 119 7.19 -0.29 -5.50
N SER A 120 5.95 -0.78 -5.35
CA SER A 120 5.52 -1.40 -4.11
C SER A 120 5.49 -2.92 -4.27
N SER A 121 6.02 -3.64 -3.28
CA SER A 121 6.13 -5.10 -3.30
C SER A 121 5.96 -5.71 -1.92
N SER A 122 5.75 -7.01 -1.84
CA SER A 122 5.72 -7.74 -0.55
C SER A 122 7.13 -7.95 0.02
N VAL A 123 8.11 -8.14 -0.86
CA VAL A 123 9.52 -8.34 -0.51
C VAL A 123 10.41 -7.41 -1.32
N SER A 124 11.65 -7.19 -0.85
CA SER A 124 12.65 -6.41 -1.55
C SER A 124 12.86 -6.92 -2.98
N VAL A 125 12.80 -6.01 -3.98
CA VAL A 125 13.04 -6.38 -5.38
C VAL A 125 14.45 -6.92 -5.60
N LYS A 126 15.43 -6.57 -4.76
CA LYS A 126 16.79 -7.10 -4.80
C LYS A 126 16.88 -8.59 -4.47
N LYS A 127 15.89 -9.12 -3.77
CA LYS A 127 15.77 -10.53 -3.37
C LYS A 127 14.94 -11.35 -4.35
N MET A 128 14.36 -10.72 -5.37
CA MET A 128 13.53 -11.42 -6.34
C MET A 128 14.43 -12.25 -7.28
N ASN A 129 14.00 -13.46 -7.54
CA ASN A 129 14.66 -14.33 -8.51
C ASN A 129 14.14 -13.99 -9.91
N VAL A 130 15.02 -13.54 -10.79
CA VAL A 130 14.73 -13.20 -12.19
C VAL A 130 15.68 -13.95 -13.10
N ALA A 131 15.20 -14.39 -14.26
CA ALA A 131 15.97 -15.15 -15.23
C ALA A 131 16.92 -14.25 -16.02
N LEU A 132 16.51 -12.99 -16.30
CA LEU A 132 17.30 -12.06 -17.09
C LEU A 132 18.41 -11.43 -16.22
N LYS A 133 19.68 -11.80 -16.50
CA LYS A 133 20.85 -11.32 -15.75
C LYS A 133 20.97 -9.80 -15.71
N ASP A 134 20.65 -9.13 -16.81
CA ASP A 134 20.70 -7.67 -16.90
C ASP A 134 19.66 -7.03 -16.00
N LEU A 135 18.45 -7.60 -15.90
CA LEU A 135 17.44 -7.17 -14.96
C LEU A 135 17.91 -7.37 -13.53
N ALA A 136 18.47 -8.53 -13.18
CA ALA A 136 19.02 -8.77 -11.85
C ALA A 136 20.06 -7.72 -11.44
N SER A 137 20.92 -7.29 -12.37
CA SER A 137 21.86 -6.19 -12.12
C SER A 137 21.17 -4.85 -11.86
N ARG A 138 20.12 -4.54 -12.63
CA ARG A 138 19.35 -3.29 -12.47
C ARG A 138 18.58 -3.25 -11.15
N LEU A 139 18.01 -4.36 -10.71
CA LEU A 139 17.28 -4.44 -9.44
C LEU A 139 18.15 -4.08 -8.23
N LYS A 140 19.45 -4.37 -8.28
CA LYS A 140 20.40 -4.00 -7.21
C LYS A 140 20.50 -2.48 -6.99
N ASN A 141 20.18 -1.67 -7.99
CA ASN A 141 20.30 -0.22 -7.94
C ASN A 141 19.08 0.47 -7.31
N PHE A 142 18.01 -0.26 -7.02
CA PHE A 142 16.88 0.29 -6.29
C PHE A 142 17.29 0.65 -4.86
N ILE A 143 16.74 1.74 -4.35
CA ILE A 143 16.72 1.99 -2.90
C ILE A 143 15.53 1.24 -2.34
N ASP A 144 15.81 0.26 -1.50
CA ASP A 144 14.81 -0.54 -0.81
C ASP A 144 14.48 0.07 0.54
N ILE A 145 13.21 0.35 0.75
CA ILE A 145 12.69 0.84 2.03
C ILE A 145 11.62 -0.15 2.54
N GLY A 146 11.92 -0.80 3.66
CA GLY A 146 11.00 -1.74 4.30
C GLY A 146 9.99 -1.02 5.20
N ILE A 147 8.78 -1.58 5.25
CA ILE A 147 7.78 -1.30 6.27
C ILE A 147 7.60 -2.60 7.05
N ASP A 148 7.84 -2.52 8.36
CA ASP A 148 7.78 -3.69 9.23
C ASP A 148 6.35 -4.06 9.66
N LEU A 149 6.21 -5.18 10.37
CA LEU A 149 4.95 -5.58 10.98
C LEU A 149 4.47 -4.51 11.97
N PRO A 150 3.16 -4.32 12.12
CA PRO A 150 2.62 -3.29 13.00
C PRO A 150 2.85 -3.60 14.46
N THR A 151 3.11 -2.56 15.26
CA THR A 151 3.05 -2.65 16.73
C THR A 151 1.61 -2.67 17.22
N ASP A 152 1.39 -3.12 18.45
CA ASP A 152 0.05 -3.12 19.08
C ASP A 152 -0.55 -1.71 19.13
N ASP A 153 0.28 -0.69 19.36
CA ASP A 153 -0.17 0.71 19.37
C ASP A 153 -0.62 1.18 17.99
N LEU A 154 0.14 0.82 16.94
CA LEU A 154 -0.25 1.12 15.57
C LEU A 154 -1.55 0.40 15.18
N LEU A 155 -1.68 -0.89 15.53
CA LEU A 155 -2.92 -1.65 15.28
C LEU A 155 -4.11 -1.04 16.00
N ARG A 156 -3.93 -0.57 17.25
CA ARG A 156 -4.95 0.14 18.02
C ARG A 156 -5.45 1.39 17.28
N VAL A 157 -4.53 2.20 16.79
CA VAL A 157 -4.86 3.43 16.04
C VAL A 157 -5.61 3.09 14.75
N ILE A 158 -5.10 2.12 13.98
CA ILE A 158 -5.72 1.69 12.73
C ILE A 158 -7.13 1.13 12.98
N LEU A 159 -7.30 0.28 14.00
CA LEU A 159 -8.58 -0.31 14.35
C LEU A 159 -9.59 0.77 14.77
N THR A 160 -9.17 1.70 15.63
CA THR A 160 -10.01 2.82 16.08
C THR A 160 -10.45 3.68 14.90
N LYS A 161 -9.51 4.01 13.99
CA LYS A 161 -9.81 4.78 12.79
C LYS A 161 -10.79 4.06 11.87
N ASN A 162 -10.52 2.78 11.57
CA ASN A 162 -11.36 1.99 10.68
C ASN A 162 -12.82 1.92 11.19
N PHE A 163 -13.03 1.82 12.49
CA PHE A 163 -14.37 1.87 13.07
C PHE A 163 -14.97 3.26 13.02
N SER A 164 -14.18 4.30 13.28
CA SER A 164 -14.63 5.70 13.19
C SER A 164 -15.08 6.06 11.77
N ASP A 165 -14.31 5.68 10.75
CA ASP A 165 -14.63 5.92 9.33
C ASP A 165 -15.94 5.24 8.91
N LYS A 166 -16.28 4.13 9.55
CA LYS A 166 -17.53 3.39 9.37
C LYS A 166 -18.65 3.82 10.31
N GLN A 167 -18.42 4.87 11.11
CA GLN A 167 -19.36 5.39 12.12
C GLN A 167 -19.75 4.36 13.19
N ILE A 168 -18.90 3.37 13.43
CA ILE A 168 -19.09 2.33 14.42
C ILE A 168 -18.45 2.74 15.74
N LYS A 169 -19.25 2.84 16.81
CA LYS A 169 -18.76 3.11 18.16
C LYS A 169 -18.25 1.82 18.78
N ILE A 170 -16.96 1.77 19.13
CA ILE A 170 -16.33 0.65 19.83
C ILE A 170 -15.70 1.13 21.13
N SER A 171 -15.86 0.37 22.22
CA SER A 171 -15.24 0.71 23.50
C SER A 171 -13.75 0.36 23.50
N LYS A 172 -12.96 1.08 24.32
CA LYS A 172 -11.54 0.76 24.52
C LYS A 172 -11.33 -0.70 24.97
N LYS A 173 -12.20 -1.21 25.87
CA LYS A 173 -12.16 -2.58 26.34
C LYS A 173 -12.30 -3.60 25.20
N ASN A 174 -13.18 -3.31 24.24
CA ASN A 174 -13.42 -4.16 23.09
C ASN A 174 -12.23 -4.12 22.10
N ILE A 175 -11.62 -2.95 21.91
CA ILE A 175 -10.38 -2.83 21.13
C ILE A 175 -9.27 -3.67 21.76
N ASP A 176 -9.07 -3.56 23.08
CA ASP A 176 -8.06 -4.32 23.81
C ASP A 176 -8.30 -5.83 23.70
N TYR A 177 -9.57 -6.26 23.76
CA TYR A 177 -9.95 -7.65 23.57
C TYR A 177 -9.60 -8.15 22.15
N VAL A 178 -9.96 -7.39 21.13
CA VAL A 178 -9.66 -7.73 19.72
C VAL A 178 -8.16 -7.86 19.51
N LEU A 179 -7.36 -6.91 20.00
CA LEU A 179 -5.90 -6.91 19.84
C LEU A 179 -5.21 -8.09 20.53
N LYS A 180 -5.83 -8.67 21.58
CA LYS A 180 -5.32 -9.88 22.26
C LYS A 180 -5.59 -11.17 21.47
N HIS A 181 -6.60 -11.18 20.59
CA HIS A 181 -7.07 -12.40 19.93
C HIS A 181 -6.90 -12.38 18.40
N ILE A 182 -6.49 -11.26 17.83
CA ILE A 182 -6.25 -11.13 16.40
C ILE A 182 -4.76 -11.25 16.08
N ASP A 183 -4.44 -11.88 14.96
CA ASP A 183 -3.07 -11.89 14.46
C ASP A 183 -2.58 -10.47 14.20
N ARG A 184 -1.34 -10.16 14.56
CA ARG A 184 -0.69 -8.86 14.39
C ARG A 184 -0.39 -8.57 12.93
N SER A 185 -1.42 -8.34 12.17
CA SER A 185 -1.34 -8.09 10.73
C SER A 185 -2.32 -7.00 10.32
N TYR A 186 -1.88 -6.12 9.45
CA TYR A 186 -2.71 -5.08 8.84
C TYR A 186 -3.92 -5.67 8.10
N GLU A 187 -3.70 -6.79 7.41
CA GLU A 187 -4.72 -7.50 6.65
C GLU A 187 -5.83 -8.02 7.57
N LYS A 188 -5.45 -8.67 8.67
CA LYS A 188 -6.41 -9.23 9.64
C LYS A 188 -7.28 -8.14 10.28
N ILE A 189 -6.69 -6.99 10.63
CA ILE A 189 -7.45 -5.83 11.13
C ILE A 189 -8.45 -5.34 10.08
N SER A 190 -8.02 -5.20 8.82
CA SER A 190 -8.89 -4.75 7.73
C SER A 190 -10.05 -5.72 7.49
N THR A 191 -9.75 -7.02 7.41
CA THR A 191 -10.74 -8.07 7.22
C THR A 191 -11.73 -8.12 8.39
N PHE A 192 -11.23 -8.07 9.62
CA PHE A 192 -12.06 -8.02 10.83
C PHE A 192 -13.02 -6.83 10.82
N THR A 193 -12.50 -5.63 10.57
CA THR A 193 -13.32 -4.41 10.54
C THR A 193 -14.41 -4.48 9.46
N SER A 194 -14.08 -5.03 8.28
CA SER A 194 -15.04 -5.20 7.19
C SER A 194 -16.12 -6.24 7.53
N SER A 195 -15.76 -7.33 8.21
CA SER A 195 -16.71 -8.36 8.65
C SER A 195 -17.69 -7.82 9.70
N ILE A 196 -17.18 -7.03 10.66
CA ILE A 196 -18.00 -6.39 11.68
C ILE A 196 -18.97 -5.37 11.06
N ASP A 197 -18.51 -4.56 10.12
CA ASP A 197 -19.33 -3.61 9.39
C ASP A 197 -20.49 -4.31 8.66
N HIS A 198 -20.18 -5.37 7.94
CA HIS A 198 -21.21 -6.17 7.25
C HIS A 198 -22.24 -6.76 8.23
N LEU A 199 -21.80 -7.28 9.37
CA LEU A 199 -22.68 -7.82 10.40
C LEU A 199 -23.57 -6.75 11.04
N SER A 200 -23.01 -5.57 11.31
CA SER A 200 -23.76 -4.43 11.87
C SER A 200 -24.86 -3.98 10.91
N LEU A 201 -24.54 -3.84 9.63
CA LEU A 201 -25.49 -3.45 8.59
C LEU A 201 -26.59 -4.49 8.38
N SER A 202 -26.24 -5.79 8.38
CA SER A 202 -27.20 -6.88 8.13
C SER A 202 -28.16 -7.10 9.29
N LYS A 203 -27.73 -6.84 10.54
CA LYS A 203 -28.54 -7.05 11.75
C LYS A 203 -29.24 -5.77 12.25
N ALA A 204 -28.92 -4.61 11.67
CA ALA A 204 -29.38 -3.29 12.13
C ALA A 204 -29.21 -3.07 13.65
N GLN A 205 -28.16 -3.65 14.24
CA GLN A 205 -27.88 -3.60 15.67
C GLN A 205 -26.50 -2.97 15.93
N PRO A 206 -26.38 -2.14 17.00
CA PRO A 206 -25.08 -1.67 17.43
C PRO A 206 -24.21 -2.82 17.87
N ILE A 207 -22.90 -2.72 17.59
CA ILE A 207 -21.92 -3.75 17.95
C ILE A 207 -21.70 -3.74 19.46
N SER A 208 -22.11 -4.82 20.11
CA SER A 208 -21.73 -5.11 21.50
C SER A 208 -21.05 -6.47 21.57
N LEU A 209 -19.94 -6.56 22.31
CA LEU A 209 -19.35 -7.85 22.69
C LEU A 209 -20.08 -8.33 23.95
N HIS A 210 -20.89 -9.36 23.80
CA HIS A 210 -21.40 -10.16 24.91
C HIS A 210 -20.64 -11.47 24.97
#